data_8a2c9edec0a72a6aa266c63ae45a2852
#
_entry.id   8a2c9edec0a72a6aa266c63ae45a2852
#
_cell.length_a   1.000
_cell.length_b   1.000
_cell.length_c   1.000
_cell.angle_alpha   90.00
_cell.angle_beta   90.00
_cell.angle_gamma   90.00
#
_symmetry.space_group_name_H-M   'P 1'
#
loop_
_entity.id
_entity.type
_entity.pdbx_description
1 polymer ?
#
loop_
_entity_poly.entity_id
_entity_poly.type
_entity_poly.pdbx_seq_one_letter_code
_entity_poly.pdbx_strand_id
1 'polypeptide(L)'
;IIPRPLLFEAKKITGINRPGIYYLINENDENKIAQIYIGQTRNGVMRLDDHNRSKDFWNKAIMFLADNRTFSLDMISGLEEYAIMKAHDSNRYKVGNSTNPKFEIDEYDLPSIKEIYEEIQFIMATQGYKMDSLNTKLNEIQVFHTTRNGIKAYGVYNGDKFQIIEGS
;
A
#
# COMPACT_ATOMS: atom_id res chain seq x y z
N ILE A 1 11.90 3.96 -3.69
CA ILE A 1 11.14 5.08 -3.11
C ILE A 1 11.71 6.37 -3.68
N ILE A 2 10.84 7.25 -4.17
CA ILE A 2 11.21 8.50 -4.84
C ILE A 2 10.51 9.66 -4.13
N PRO A 3 11.23 10.49 -3.36
CA PRO A 3 10.71 11.77 -2.91
C PRO A 3 10.36 12.65 -4.11
N ARG A 4 9.22 13.35 -4.08
CA ARG A 4 8.75 14.18 -5.20
C ARG A 4 9.80 15.18 -5.70
N PRO A 5 10.57 15.89 -4.84
CA PRO A 5 11.61 16.82 -5.29
C PRO A 5 12.75 16.13 -6.07
N LEU A 6 12.97 14.83 -5.86
CA LEU A 6 14.03 14.05 -6.51
C LEU A 6 13.58 13.33 -7.77
N LEU A 7 12.40 13.64 -8.29
CA LEU A 7 11.86 12.98 -9.49
C LEU A 7 12.79 13.11 -10.70
N PHE A 8 13.41 14.28 -10.87
CA PHE A 8 14.34 14.51 -11.98
C PHE A 8 15.59 13.62 -11.87
N GLU A 9 16.13 13.45 -10.67
CA GLU A 9 17.29 12.60 -10.42
C GLU A 9 16.94 11.12 -10.59
N ALA A 10 15.75 10.72 -10.16
CA ALA A 10 15.28 9.36 -10.31
C ALA A 10 15.25 8.89 -11.76
N LYS A 11 14.95 9.77 -12.73
CA LYS A 11 14.93 9.45 -14.17
C LYS A 11 16.28 9.01 -14.73
N LYS A 12 17.37 9.32 -14.04
CA LYS A 12 18.73 8.94 -14.46
C LYS A 12 19.08 7.51 -14.06
N ILE A 13 18.26 6.86 -13.24
CA ILE A 13 18.50 5.49 -12.77
C ILE A 13 18.24 4.51 -13.90
N THR A 14 19.21 3.64 -14.17
CA THR A 14 19.08 2.60 -15.19
C THR A 14 17.95 1.63 -14.81
N GLY A 15 17.10 1.28 -15.79
CA GLY A 15 16.00 0.33 -15.59
C GLY A 15 14.75 0.92 -14.94
N ILE A 16 14.73 2.21 -14.60
CA ILE A 16 13.57 2.85 -13.96
C ILE A 16 12.36 3.02 -14.91
N ASN A 17 12.55 2.85 -16.21
CA ASN A 17 11.52 3.01 -17.25
C ASN A 17 10.88 1.67 -17.63
N ARG A 18 10.61 0.81 -16.66
CA ARG A 18 9.96 -0.49 -16.83
C ARG A 18 8.50 -0.43 -16.44
N PRO A 19 7.65 -1.32 -16.97
CA PRO A 19 6.26 -1.41 -16.53
C PRO A 19 6.16 -1.87 -15.07
N GLY A 20 5.08 -1.51 -14.42
CA GLY A 20 4.83 -1.89 -13.02
C GLY A 20 3.72 -1.09 -12.36
N ILE A 21 3.65 -1.20 -11.05
CA ILE A 21 2.70 -0.52 -10.19
C ILE A 21 3.41 0.53 -9.33
N TYR A 22 2.71 1.60 -8.98
CA TYR A 22 3.23 2.63 -8.09
C TYR A 22 2.17 3.11 -7.11
N TYR A 23 2.65 3.58 -5.97
CA TYR A 23 1.87 4.19 -4.90
C TYR A 23 2.33 5.64 -4.73
N LEU A 24 1.44 6.60 -4.92
CA LEU A 24 1.66 8.00 -4.56
C LEU A 24 1.15 8.22 -3.15
N ILE A 25 1.97 8.76 -2.29
CA ILE A 25 1.70 8.88 -0.87
C ILE A 25 1.82 10.35 -0.46
N ASN A 26 0.87 10.80 0.35
CA ASN A 26 1.02 12.01 1.16
C ASN A 26 1.40 11.57 2.58
N GLU A 27 2.65 11.75 2.91
CA GLU A 27 3.18 11.48 4.25
C GLU A 27 3.38 12.83 4.97
N ASN A 28 2.78 12.98 6.14
CA ASN A 28 2.93 14.18 6.94
C ASN A 28 4.18 14.12 7.84
N ASP A 29 4.48 15.21 8.56
CA ASP A 29 5.64 15.34 9.46
C ASP A 29 5.66 14.30 10.60
N GLU A 30 4.52 13.66 10.90
CA GLU A 30 4.42 12.58 11.88
C GLU A 30 4.63 11.19 11.26
N ASN A 31 5.12 11.10 10.03
CA ASN A 31 5.26 9.87 9.23
C ASN A 31 3.92 9.10 9.08
N LYS A 32 2.81 9.82 9.07
CA LYS A 32 1.49 9.24 8.83
C LYS A 32 1.06 9.50 7.41
N ILE A 33 0.64 8.45 6.74
CA ILE A 33 0.04 8.56 5.41
C ILE A 33 -1.39 9.06 5.57
N ALA A 34 -1.68 10.25 5.00
CA ALA A 34 -3.02 10.81 5.00
C ALA A 34 -3.81 10.38 3.77
N GLN A 35 -3.15 10.29 2.62
CA GLN A 35 -3.77 9.98 1.33
C GLN A 35 -2.85 9.10 0.48
N ILE A 36 -3.46 8.18 -0.26
CA ILE A 36 -2.79 7.29 -1.19
C ILE A 36 -3.50 7.30 -2.54
N TYR A 37 -2.73 7.12 -3.60
CA TYR A 37 -3.21 6.84 -4.94
C TYR A 37 -2.36 5.71 -5.52
N ILE A 38 -3.01 4.70 -6.09
CA ILE A 38 -2.38 3.54 -6.70
C ILE A 38 -2.52 3.65 -8.21
N GLY A 39 -1.49 3.30 -8.96
CA GLY A 39 -1.53 3.35 -10.41
C GLY A 39 -0.56 2.40 -11.06
N GLN A 40 -0.80 2.10 -12.33
CA GLN A 40 0.11 1.35 -13.17
C GLN A 40 0.88 2.25 -14.11
N THR A 41 2.02 1.77 -14.58
CA THR A 41 2.84 2.42 -15.58
C THR A 41 3.39 1.43 -16.59
N ARG A 42 3.47 1.85 -17.85
CA ARG A 42 4.18 1.12 -18.90
C ARG A 42 5.63 1.61 -19.06
N ASN A 43 5.87 2.86 -18.66
CA ASN A 43 7.14 3.56 -18.85
C ASN A 43 7.73 4.03 -17.50
N GLY A 44 7.56 3.26 -16.44
CA GLY A 44 8.18 3.51 -15.14
C GLY A 44 7.97 4.93 -14.63
N VAL A 45 9.08 5.55 -14.25
CA VAL A 45 9.10 6.90 -13.62
C VAL A 45 8.52 8.00 -14.50
N MET A 46 8.48 7.83 -15.83
CA MET A 46 7.93 8.84 -16.73
C MET A 46 6.46 9.14 -16.46
N ARG A 47 5.70 8.16 -15.97
CA ARG A 47 4.29 8.34 -15.55
C ARG A 47 4.14 9.33 -14.40
N LEU A 48 5.14 9.44 -13.55
CA LEU A 48 5.12 10.38 -12.42
C LEU A 48 5.18 11.84 -12.86
N ASP A 49 5.66 12.15 -14.05
CA ASP A 49 5.64 13.53 -14.59
C ASP A 49 4.22 14.04 -14.81
N ASP A 50 3.33 13.19 -15.31
CA ASP A 50 1.92 13.52 -15.48
C ASP A 50 1.27 13.81 -14.13
N HIS A 51 1.60 12.99 -13.13
CA HIS A 51 1.11 13.18 -11.78
C HIS A 51 1.74 14.39 -11.10
N ASN A 52 2.99 14.72 -11.40
CA ASN A 52 3.64 15.92 -10.86
C ASN A 52 2.97 17.21 -11.34
N ARG A 53 2.36 17.19 -12.54
CA ARG A 53 1.62 18.33 -13.10
C ARG A 53 0.15 18.39 -12.67
N SER A 54 -0.47 17.22 -12.42
CA SER A 54 -1.92 17.09 -12.26
C SER A 54 -2.40 16.77 -10.85
N LYS A 55 -1.50 16.39 -9.94
CA LYS A 55 -1.83 15.96 -8.58
C LYS A 55 -0.88 16.61 -7.57
N ASP A 56 -1.41 17.45 -6.69
CA ASP A 56 -0.61 18.19 -5.70
C ASP A 56 -0.48 17.47 -4.36
N PHE A 57 -1.32 16.46 -4.09
CA PHE A 57 -1.42 15.86 -2.77
C PHE A 57 -0.20 15.03 -2.34
N TRP A 58 0.56 14.45 -3.28
CA TRP A 58 1.62 13.49 -2.97
C TRP A 58 2.99 14.16 -2.77
N ASN A 59 3.80 13.59 -1.88
CA ASN A 59 5.17 14.01 -1.65
C ASN A 59 6.20 12.88 -1.84
N LYS A 60 5.73 11.64 -1.97
CA LYS A 60 6.56 10.46 -2.15
C LYS A 60 5.88 9.44 -3.07
N ALA A 61 6.66 8.81 -3.94
CA ALA A 61 6.22 7.69 -4.76
C ALA A 61 7.01 6.42 -4.40
N ILE A 62 6.33 5.29 -4.29
CA ILE A 62 6.92 3.97 -4.18
C ILE A 62 6.58 3.22 -5.45
N MET A 63 7.59 2.68 -6.13
CA MET A 63 7.40 1.98 -7.40
C MET A 63 7.91 0.55 -7.29
N PHE A 64 7.13 -0.38 -7.82
CA PHE A 64 7.48 -1.77 -8.03
C PHE A 64 7.47 -2.04 -9.52
N LEU A 65 8.64 -2.22 -10.10
CA LEU A 65 8.85 -2.32 -11.53
C LEU A 65 9.22 -3.75 -11.89
N ALA A 66 8.64 -4.28 -12.96
CA ALA A 66 8.94 -5.62 -13.44
C ALA A 66 10.38 -5.70 -13.94
N ASP A 67 11.11 -6.73 -13.52
CA ASP A 67 12.50 -6.92 -13.95
C ASP A 67 12.59 -7.61 -15.32
N ASN A 68 11.60 -8.39 -15.67
CA ASN A 68 11.55 -9.16 -16.90
C ASN A 68 10.25 -8.90 -17.68
N ARG A 69 10.19 -9.43 -18.93
CA ARG A 69 9.03 -9.33 -19.81
C ARG A 69 7.89 -10.32 -19.44
N THR A 70 8.02 -11.05 -18.36
CA THR A 70 7.07 -12.09 -17.94
C THR A 70 5.79 -11.49 -17.36
N PHE A 71 5.85 -10.24 -16.91
CA PHE A 71 4.68 -9.51 -16.47
C PHE A 71 3.90 -8.96 -17.65
N SER A 72 2.75 -9.56 -17.95
CA SER A 72 1.84 -9.01 -18.95
C SER A 72 1.24 -7.69 -18.47
N LEU A 73 0.79 -6.88 -19.39
CA LEU A 73 0.07 -5.64 -19.05
C LEU A 73 -1.24 -5.95 -18.33
N ASP A 74 -1.87 -7.08 -18.63
CA ASP A 74 -3.10 -7.52 -17.99
C ASP A 74 -2.85 -7.92 -16.53
N MET A 75 -1.76 -8.62 -16.23
CA MET A 75 -1.35 -8.89 -14.84
C MET A 75 -1.08 -7.60 -14.06
N ILE A 76 -0.43 -6.60 -14.68
CA ILE A 76 -0.18 -5.32 -14.03
C ILE A 76 -1.49 -4.56 -13.78
N SER A 77 -2.44 -4.61 -14.73
CA SER A 77 -3.76 -4.02 -14.58
C SER A 77 -4.57 -4.71 -13.49
N GLY A 78 -4.54 -6.04 -13.46
CA GLY A 78 -5.16 -6.83 -12.40
C GLY A 78 -4.57 -6.55 -11.02
N LEU A 79 -3.25 -6.42 -10.94
CA LEU A 79 -2.56 -6.07 -9.70
C LEU A 79 -2.91 -4.66 -9.21
N GLU A 80 -3.02 -3.68 -10.11
CA GLU A 80 -3.50 -2.33 -9.79
C GLU A 80 -4.90 -2.37 -9.18
N GLU A 81 -5.87 -3.03 -9.85
CA GLU A 81 -7.25 -3.13 -9.38
C GLU A 81 -7.35 -3.88 -8.04
N TYR A 82 -6.61 -4.98 -7.90
CA TYR A 82 -6.56 -5.72 -6.64
C TYR A 82 -6.02 -4.88 -5.49
N ALA A 83 -4.94 -4.14 -5.74
CA ALA A 83 -4.35 -3.25 -4.75
C ALA A 83 -5.28 -2.08 -4.37
N ILE A 84 -6.01 -1.50 -5.34
CA ILE A 84 -7.01 -0.45 -5.11
C ILE A 84 -8.15 -1.00 -4.24
N MET A 85 -8.69 -2.17 -4.57
CA MET A 85 -9.74 -2.83 -3.78
C MET A 85 -9.28 -3.03 -2.33
N LYS A 86 -8.09 -3.58 -2.13
CA LYS A 86 -7.52 -3.80 -0.79
C LYS A 86 -7.29 -2.51 -0.02
N ALA A 87 -6.86 -1.45 -0.70
CA ALA A 87 -6.68 -0.14 -0.08
C ALA A 87 -8.01 0.46 0.40
N HIS A 88 -9.10 0.31 -0.37
CA HIS A 88 -10.44 0.71 0.06
C HIS A 88 -10.95 -0.13 1.24
N ASP A 89 -10.77 -1.46 1.18
CA ASP A 89 -11.20 -2.38 2.25
C ASP A 89 -10.49 -2.10 3.58
N SER A 90 -9.24 -1.63 3.52
CA SER A 90 -8.43 -1.36 4.71
C SER A 90 -8.95 -0.20 5.55
N ASN A 91 -9.63 0.77 4.95
CA ASN A 91 -10.06 2.03 5.57
C ASN A 91 -8.95 2.80 6.32
N ARG A 92 -7.69 2.56 5.96
CA ARG A 92 -6.53 3.17 6.63
C ARG A 92 -6.23 4.56 6.14
N TYR A 93 -6.44 4.80 4.85
CA TYR A 93 -6.04 6.00 4.14
C TYR A 93 -7.17 6.55 3.33
N LYS A 94 -7.13 7.84 3.05
CA LYS A 94 -7.97 8.40 2.00
C LYS A 94 -7.45 7.89 0.66
N VAL A 95 -8.17 6.99 0.02
CA VAL A 95 -7.83 6.45 -1.30
C VAL A 95 -8.30 7.42 -2.38
N GLY A 96 -7.37 7.86 -3.23
CA GLY A 96 -7.67 8.81 -4.31
C GLY A 96 -8.16 8.14 -5.61
N ASN A 97 -8.23 6.81 -5.63
CA ASN A 97 -8.76 6.03 -6.75
C ASN A 97 -10.30 5.91 -6.65
N SER A 98 -10.95 5.70 -7.81
CA SER A 98 -12.35 5.31 -7.85
C SER A 98 -12.55 3.92 -7.23
N THR A 99 -13.69 3.70 -6.59
CA THR A 99 -14.11 2.38 -6.09
C THR A 99 -14.65 1.48 -7.21
N ASN A 100 -14.96 2.04 -8.38
CA ASN A 100 -15.44 1.25 -9.51
C ASN A 100 -14.23 0.59 -10.20
N PRO A 101 -14.20 -0.75 -10.29
CA PRO A 101 -13.13 -1.45 -11.00
C PRO A 101 -13.12 -1.04 -12.48
N LYS A 102 -11.91 -0.82 -13.01
CA LYS A 102 -11.69 -0.49 -14.41
C LYS A 102 -11.22 -1.69 -15.21
N PHE A 103 -10.81 -2.73 -14.53
CA PHE A 103 -10.27 -3.95 -15.10
C PHE A 103 -10.89 -5.15 -14.38
N GLU A 104 -11.39 -6.12 -15.15
CA GLU A 104 -11.88 -7.38 -14.62
C GLU A 104 -10.71 -8.36 -14.49
N ILE A 105 -10.46 -8.83 -13.29
CA ILE A 105 -9.34 -9.74 -13.02
C ILE A 105 -9.77 -11.14 -13.44
N ASP A 106 -9.00 -11.75 -14.36
CA ASP A 106 -9.21 -13.14 -14.75
C ASP A 106 -8.97 -14.06 -13.55
N GLU A 107 -9.83 -15.05 -13.37
CA GLU A 107 -9.74 -16.01 -12.27
C GLU A 107 -8.46 -16.85 -12.30
N TYR A 108 -7.89 -17.09 -13.50
CA TYR A 108 -6.62 -17.82 -13.65
C TYR A 108 -5.42 -16.98 -13.20
N ASP A 109 -5.47 -15.65 -13.37
CA ASP A 109 -4.39 -14.73 -12.96
C ASP A 109 -4.49 -14.35 -11.48
N LEU A 110 -5.67 -14.47 -10.88
CA LEU A 110 -5.93 -14.03 -9.51
C LEU A 110 -4.97 -14.64 -8.45
N PRO A 111 -4.59 -15.94 -8.49
CA PRO A 111 -3.64 -16.49 -7.52
C PRO A 111 -2.26 -15.82 -7.61
N SER A 112 -1.74 -15.62 -8.83
CA SER A 112 -0.45 -14.96 -9.06
C SER A 112 -0.49 -13.48 -8.66
N ILE A 113 -1.59 -12.79 -8.94
CA ILE A 113 -1.80 -11.40 -8.53
C ILE A 113 -1.78 -11.27 -6.99
N LYS A 114 -2.42 -12.20 -6.27
CA LYS A 114 -2.42 -12.22 -4.81
C LYS A 114 -1.02 -12.43 -4.24
N GLU A 115 -0.27 -13.38 -4.78
CA GLU A 115 1.10 -13.66 -4.35
C GLU A 115 1.98 -12.42 -4.51
N ILE A 116 1.97 -11.80 -5.69
CA ILE A 116 2.73 -10.58 -5.96
C ILE A 116 2.29 -9.42 -5.05
N TYR A 117 0.99 -9.28 -4.84
CA TYR A 117 0.47 -8.27 -3.92
C TYR A 117 0.99 -8.47 -2.49
N GLU A 118 0.99 -9.70 -1.99
CA GLU A 118 1.52 -10.04 -0.65
C GLU A 118 3.01 -9.73 -0.53
N GLU A 119 3.82 -10.02 -1.56
CA GLU A 119 5.23 -9.64 -1.60
C GLU A 119 5.41 -8.11 -1.55
N ILE A 120 4.62 -7.37 -2.34
CA ILE A 120 4.61 -5.91 -2.31
C ILE A 120 4.25 -5.40 -0.91
N GLN A 121 3.22 -5.97 -0.28
CA GLN A 121 2.80 -5.59 1.07
C GLN A 121 3.90 -5.85 2.10
N PHE A 122 4.58 -6.98 2.00
CA PHE A 122 5.72 -7.29 2.86
C PHE A 122 6.83 -6.26 2.71
N ILE A 123 7.23 -5.92 1.49
CA ILE A 123 8.26 -4.90 1.22
C ILE A 123 7.80 -3.52 1.73
N MET A 124 6.54 -3.14 1.48
CA MET A 124 5.96 -1.89 1.97
C MET A 124 6.00 -1.83 3.49
N ALA A 125 5.62 -2.90 4.17
CA ALA A 125 5.62 -2.99 5.64
C ALA A 125 7.03 -2.86 6.22
N THR A 126 8.06 -3.45 5.59
CA THR A 126 9.46 -3.30 6.03
C THR A 126 9.96 -1.87 5.92
N GLN A 127 9.37 -1.06 5.04
CA GLN A 127 9.65 0.36 4.87
C GLN A 127 8.76 1.25 5.76
N GLY A 128 7.94 0.66 6.62
CA GLY A 128 7.03 1.38 7.51
C GLY A 128 5.66 1.70 6.92
N TYR A 129 5.38 1.29 5.68
CA TYR A 129 4.11 1.54 4.98
C TYR A 129 3.21 0.32 5.07
N LYS A 130 2.44 0.20 6.14
CA LYS A 130 1.47 -0.89 6.29
C LYS A 130 0.19 -0.56 5.54
N MET A 131 -0.15 -1.40 4.57
CA MET A 131 -1.37 -1.27 3.76
C MET A 131 -2.50 -2.19 4.23
N ASP A 132 -2.19 -3.12 5.14
CA ASP A 132 -3.15 -4.10 5.61
C ASP A 132 -4.31 -3.47 6.35
N SER A 133 -5.48 -4.09 6.25
CA SER A 133 -6.63 -3.72 7.05
C SER A 133 -6.29 -3.86 8.54
N LEU A 134 -6.77 -2.93 9.33
CA LEU A 134 -6.81 -3.07 10.79
C LEU A 134 -7.72 -4.24 11.23
N ASN A 135 -8.49 -4.78 10.32
CA ASN A 135 -9.27 -6.00 10.47
C ASN A 135 -8.38 -7.25 10.27
N THR A 136 -7.38 -7.43 11.12
CA THR A 136 -6.97 -8.79 11.47
C THR A 136 -8.25 -9.53 11.82
N LYS A 137 -8.50 -10.64 11.13
CA LYS A 137 -9.67 -11.50 11.36
C LYS A 137 -9.98 -11.52 12.85
N LEU A 138 -11.17 -11.07 13.23
CA LEU A 138 -11.69 -11.10 14.60
C LEU A 138 -11.62 -12.49 15.27
N ASN A 139 -11.11 -13.49 14.55
CA ASN A 139 -10.99 -14.87 15.01
C ASN A 139 -9.71 -15.18 15.81
N GLU A 140 -8.75 -14.23 15.91
CA GLU A 140 -7.55 -14.38 16.74
C GLU A 140 -7.19 -13.07 17.43
N ILE A 141 -8.16 -12.45 18.11
CA ILE A 141 -7.86 -11.34 19.01
C ILE A 141 -7.13 -11.96 20.21
N GLN A 142 -5.81 -11.84 20.20
CA GLN A 142 -5.01 -12.20 21.35
C GLN A 142 -5.27 -11.15 22.44
N VAL A 143 -6.10 -11.53 23.43
CA VAL A 143 -6.37 -10.69 24.58
C VAL A 143 -5.20 -10.85 25.56
N PHE A 144 -4.50 -9.78 25.78
CA PHE A 144 -3.47 -9.68 26.80
C PHE A 144 -4.09 -9.22 28.10
N HIS A 145 -3.65 -9.77 29.21
CA HIS A 145 -4.08 -9.30 30.54
C HIS A 145 -2.87 -9.01 31.42
N THR A 146 -3.02 -8.03 32.29
CA THR A 146 -2.07 -7.76 33.35
C THR A 146 -2.81 -7.60 34.67
N THR A 147 -2.15 -7.94 35.79
CA THR A 147 -2.70 -7.79 37.09
C THR A 147 -1.70 -7.04 37.98
N ARG A 148 -2.14 -5.97 38.61
CA ARG A 148 -1.35 -5.22 39.60
C ARG A 148 -2.24 -4.82 40.78
N ASN A 149 -1.80 -5.14 42.00
CA ASN A 149 -2.54 -4.84 43.24
C ASN A 149 -3.99 -5.32 43.24
N GLY A 150 -4.27 -6.48 42.62
CA GLY A 150 -5.61 -7.03 42.54
C GLY A 150 -6.49 -6.46 41.41
N ILE A 151 -6.05 -5.44 40.72
CA ILE A 151 -6.74 -4.85 39.57
C ILE A 151 -6.26 -5.55 38.27
N LYS A 152 -7.21 -6.03 37.48
CA LYS A 152 -6.95 -6.66 36.20
C LYS A 152 -7.28 -5.67 35.08
N ALA A 153 -6.38 -5.56 34.10
CA ALA A 153 -6.63 -4.85 32.86
C ALA A 153 -6.48 -5.79 31.68
N TYR A 154 -7.36 -5.66 30.71
CA TYR A 154 -7.36 -6.43 29.47
C TYR A 154 -7.10 -5.51 28.30
N GLY A 155 -6.30 -5.95 27.37
CA GLY A 155 -5.97 -5.19 26.18
C GLY A 155 -5.83 -6.08 24.95
N VAL A 156 -6.02 -5.50 23.80
CA VAL A 156 -5.82 -6.14 22.51
C VAL A 156 -4.75 -5.39 21.72
N TYR A 157 -3.97 -6.13 20.98
CA TYR A 157 -3.00 -5.57 20.04
C TYR A 157 -3.51 -5.81 18.61
N ASN A 158 -3.70 -4.73 17.87
CA ASN A 158 -4.22 -4.80 16.50
C ASN A 158 -3.12 -4.62 15.43
N GLY A 159 -1.88 -4.92 15.78
CA GLY A 159 -0.73 -4.78 14.88
C GLY A 159 -0.07 -3.40 14.86
N ASP A 160 -0.77 -2.35 15.26
CA ASP A 160 -0.26 -0.98 15.32
C ASP A 160 -0.32 -0.36 16.71
N LYS A 161 -1.39 -0.66 17.46
CA LYS A 161 -1.65 -0.06 18.77
C LYS A 161 -2.14 -1.11 19.75
N PHE A 162 -1.74 -0.92 20.99
CA PHE A 162 -2.31 -1.63 22.12
C PHE A 162 -3.52 -0.83 22.63
N GLN A 163 -4.69 -1.47 22.66
CA GLN A 163 -5.92 -0.85 23.13
C GLN A 163 -6.39 -1.53 24.40
N ILE A 164 -6.62 -0.77 25.47
CA ILE A 164 -7.24 -1.27 26.69
C ILE A 164 -8.74 -1.36 26.46
N ILE A 165 -9.31 -2.55 26.68
CA ILE A 165 -10.74 -2.83 26.48
C ILE A 165 -11.50 -2.92 27.79
N GLU A 166 -10.83 -3.28 28.90
CA GLU A 166 -11.43 -3.40 30.22
C GLU A 166 -10.36 -3.21 31.32
N GLY A 167 -10.73 -2.58 32.41
CA GLY A 167 -9.89 -2.35 33.59
C GLY A 167 -9.20 -0.99 33.54
N SER A 168 -9.30 -0.24 34.60
CA SER A 168 -8.61 1.05 34.81
C SER A 168 -7.95 1.05 36.20
#